data_22fd2147e52e07597863d56f9c85eec5
#
_entry.id   22fd2147e52e07597863d56f9c85eec5
#
_cell.length_a   1.000
_cell.length_b   1.000
_cell.length_c   1.000
_cell.angle_alpha   90.00
_cell.angle_beta   90.00
_cell.angle_gamma   90.00
#
_symmetry.space_group_name_H-M   'P 1'
#
loop_
_entity.id
_entity.type
_entity.pdbx_description
1 polymer ?
#
loop_
_entity_poly.entity_id
_entity_poly.type
_entity_poly.pdbx_seq_one_letter_code
_entity_poly.pdbx_strand_id
1 'polypeptide(L)'
;NTLSLFMAVETYKNLYLISSEESDLKKGIRLLDYLLLYQQVWSPSFLSRPLLGGFGVQNTDAEWSDARQAYFSITLLDFYKITGRREYFERAVEAARSMYGCYEEGTVRCYENYGHSGSDEVTGVTGISWGTGSSMTSLSIIQQNYGDLFIDIKEKWGKAVNFLWIENLKFTGNKISFDIKQPVKIKMEIKIVFNNPMPAVKYDVEINGKLVAELISNGPTEIKYKIA
;
A
#
# COMPACT_ATOMS: atom_id res chain seq x y z
N ASN A 1 -13.33 3.66 -18.32
CA ASN A 1 -12.89 2.38 -17.75
C ASN A 1 -11.52 2.60 -17.08
N THR A 2 -11.42 2.38 -15.78
CA THR A 2 -10.19 2.58 -15.00
C THR A 2 -9.07 1.65 -15.44
N LEU A 3 -9.38 0.43 -15.90
CA LEU A 3 -8.38 -0.50 -16.43
C LEU A 3 -7.68 0.05 -17.68
N SER A 4 -8.41 0.65 -18.60
CA SER A 4 -7.80 1.27 -19.80
C SER A 4 -6.92 2.46 -19.42
N LEU A 5 -7.36 3.26 -18.45
CA LEU A 5 -6.57 4.36 -17.91
C LEU A 5 -5.29 3.84 -17.22
N PHE A 6 -5.41 2.78 -16.43
CA PHE A 6 -4.26 2.10 -15.81
C PHE A 6 -3.25 1.61 -16.86
N MET A 7 -3.71 0.97 -17.93
CA MET A 7 -2.81 0.51 -19.00
C MET A 7 -2.09 1.68 -19.69
N ALA A 8 -2.74 2.82 -19.84
CA ALA A 8 -2.08 4.03 -20.36
C ALA A 8 -1.03 4.57 -19.39
N VAL A 9 -1.30 4.56 -18.07
CA VAL A 9 -0.32 4.91 -17.02
C VAL A 9 0.91 4.01 -17.12
N GLU A 10 0.71 2.68 -17.18
CA GLU A 10 1.79 1.71 -17.33
C GLU A 10 2.62 1.94 -18.59
N THR A 11 1.96 2.26 -19.70
CA THR A 11 2.64 2.54 -20.96
C THR A 11 3.61 3.72 -20.81
N TYR A 12 3.16 4.85 -20.29
CA TYR A 12 4.01 6.02 -20.13
C TYR A 12 5.08 5.86 -19.05
N LYS A 13 4.81 5.12 -17.98
CA LYS A 13 5.81 4.73 -17.00
C LYS A 13 6.95 3.93 -17.67
N ASN A 14 6.60 2.92 -18.44
CA ASN A 14 7.58 2.06 -19.11
C ASN A 14 8.34 2.82 -20.21
N LEU A 15 7.70 3.70 -20.96
CA LEU A 15 8.38 4.60 -21.90
C LEU A 15 9.44 5.45 -21.18
N TYR A 16 9.06 6.08 -20.07
CA TYR A 16 10.01 6.85 -19.27
C TYR A 16 11.19 6.01 -18.76
N LEU A 17 10.94 4.80 -18.26
CA LEU A 17 11.98 3.91 -17.76
C LEU A 17 12.98 3.48 -18.86
N ILE A 18 12.54 3.43 -20.13
CA ILE A 18 13.39 3.06 -21.28
C ILE A 18 14.11 4.29 -21.84
N SER A 19 13.40 5.41 -22.02
CA SER A 19 13.89 6.59 -22.73
C SER A 19 14.51 7.66 -21.83
N SER A 20 14.11 7.69 -20.56
CA SER A 20 14.38 8.77 -19.60
C SER A 20 13.80 10.13 -20.03
N GLU A 21 12.81 10.14 -20.94
CA GLU A 21 12.19 11.35 -21.43
C GLU A 21 11.17 11.91 -20.42
N GLU A 22 11.47 13.07 -19.86
CA GLU A 22 10.62 13.76 -18.88
C GLU A 22 9.19 14.03 -19.38
N SER A 23 9.01 14.16 -20.69
CA SER A 23 7.69 14.35 -21.31
C SER A 23 6.79 13.12 -21.08
N ASP A 24 7.34 11.91 -21.08
CA ASP A 24 6.60 10.68 -20.85
C ASP A 24 6.27 10.50 -19.36
N LEU A 25 7.22 10.85 -18.48
CA LEU A 25 6.94 10.89 -17.04
C LEU A 25 5.78 11.84 -16.71
N LYS A 26 5.79 13.04 -17.28
CA LYS A 26 4.70 14.04 -17.07
C LYS A 26 3.34 13.53 -17.55
N LYS A 27 3.30 12.83 -18.70
CA LYS A 27 2.06 12.22 -19.20
C LYS A 27 1.61 11.09 -18.28
N GLY A 28 2.54 10.22 -17.84
CA GLY A 28 2.26 9.15 -16.89
C GLY A 28 1.68 9.68 -15.58
N ILE A 29 2.28 10.71 -14.98
CA ILE A 29 1.80 11.37 -13.77
C ILE A 29 0.38 11.93 -13.99
N ARG A 30 0.14 12.64 -15.08
CA ARG A 30 -1.19 13.21 -15.38
C ARG A 30 -2.26 12.13 -15.48
N LEU A 31 -1.96 11.01 -16.14
CA LEU A 31 -2.89 9.90 -16.28
C LEU A 31 -3.10 9.19 -14.93
N LEU A 32 -2.04 9.06 -14.12
CA LEU A 32 -2.13 8.53 -12.77
C LEU A 32 -3.02 9.41 -11.88
N ASP A 33 -2.86 10.73 -11.94
CA ASP A 33 -3.70 11.66 -11.18
C ASP A 33 -5.18 11.53 -11.61
N TYR A 34 -5.48 11.28 -12.89
CA TYR A 34 -6.84 10.94 -13.33
C TYR A 34 -7.32 9.58 -12.80
N LEU A 35 -6.46 8.57 -12.77
CA LEU A 35 -6.81 7.27 -12.21
C LEU A 35 -7.17 7.40 -10.72
N LEU A 36 -6.44 8.22 -9.97
CA LEU A 36 -6.66 8.45 -8.55
C LEU A 36 -8.00 9.12 -8.22
N LEU A 37 -8.66 9.77 -9.18
CA LEU A 37 -10.02 10.30 -8.99
C LEU A 37 -11.06 9.19 -8.82
N TYR A 38 -10.76 7.97 -9.23
CA TYR A 38 -11.63 6.80 -9.08
C TYR A 38 -11.35 6.01 -7.80
N GLN A 39 -10.32 6.39 -7.04
CA GLN A 39 -10.01 5.74 -5.77
C GLN A 39 -10.99 6.18 -4.68
N GLN A 40 -11.54 5.22 -3.96
CA GLN A 40 -12.43 5.49 -2.82
C GLN A 40 -11.66 6.21 -1.71
N VAL A 41 -12.16 7.38 -1.33
CA VAL A 41 -11.55 8.22 -0.27
C VAL A 41 -12.26 8.11 1.06
N TRP A 42 -13.26 7.24 1.17
CA TRP A 42 -14.04 6.98 2.36
C TRP A 42 -14.60 5.56 2.34
N SER A 43 -15.06 5.09 3.50
CA SER A 43 -15.78 3.81 3.63
C SER A 43 -17.23 4.10 3.94
N PRO A 44 -18.18 3.78 3.03
CA PRO A 44 -19.62 3.95 3.31
C PRO A 44 -20.06 3.16 4.52
N SER A 45 -20.79 3.79 5.45
CA SER A 45 -21.21 3.17 6.70
C SER A 45 -22.26 2.07 6.53
N PHE A 46 -22.90 1.99 5.36
CA PHE A 46 -23.88 0.97 5.03
C PHE A 46 -23.27 -0.32 4.48
N LEU A 47 -21.97 -0.34 4.23
CA LEU A 47 -21.25 -1.53 3.80
C LEU A 47 -20.52 -2.18 4.97
N SER A 48 -20.50 -3.50 4.99
CA SER A 48 -19.92 -4.29 6.07
C SER A 48 -18.39 -4.28 6.08
N ARG A 49 -17.77 -3.86 4.98
CA ARG A 49 -16.31 -3.94 4.78
C ARG A 49 -15.68 -2.58 4.54
N PRO A 50 -14.43 -2.36 5.00
CA PRO A 50 -13.72 -1.11 4.75
C PRO A 50 -13.32 -1.02 3.27
N LEU A 51 -13.59 0.13 2.66
CA LEU A 51 -13.34 0.38 1.24
C LEU A 51 -12.36 1.51 0.97
N LEU A 52 -11.87 2.18 1.99
CA LEU A 52 -10.89 3.25 1.81
C LEU A 52 -9.73 2.74 0.93
N GLY A 53 -9.49 3.42 -0.17
CA GLY A 53 -8.44 3.07 -1.13
C GLY A 53 -8.89 2.14 -2.26
N GLY A 54 -10.13 1.62 -2.23
CA GLY A 54 -10.66 0.75 -3.28
C GLY A 54 -10.84 1.43 -4.63
N PHE A 55 -10.77 0.64 -5.69
CA PHE A 55 -11.06 1.06 -7.06
C PHE A 55 -12.15 0.17 -7.64
N GLY A 56 -13.16 0.79 -8.23
CA GLY A 56 -13.99 0.12 -9.22
C GLY A 56 -13.24 0.09 -10.54
N VAL A 57 -13.06 -1.08 -11.10
CA VAL A 57 -12.21 -1.26 -12.30
C VAL A 57 -13.02 -1.19 -13.59
N GLN A 58 -14.27 -1.65 -13.57
CA GLN A 58 -15.16 -1.58 -14.71
C GLN A 58 -16.39 -0.73 -14.42
N ASN A 59 -16.68 0.20 -15.31
CA ASN A 59 -17.82 1.12 -15.16
C ASN A 59 -19.17 0.40 -15.22
N THR A 60 -19.22 -0.78 -15.83
CA THR A 60 -20.44 -1.58 -15.99
C THR A 60 -20.82 -2.36 -14.74
N ASP A 61 -19.85 -2.60 -13.86
CA ASP A 61 -20.01 -3.50 -12.71
C ASP A 61 -20.50 -2.74 -11.48
N ALA A 62 -20.36 -1.41 -11.47
CA ALA A 62 -20.72 -0.53 -10.36
C ALA A 62 -20.18 -1.06 -9.01
N GLU A 63 -18.98 -1.61 -9.04
CA GLU A 63 -18.30 -2.23 -7.90
C GLU A 63 -17.63 -1.20 -7.01
N TRP A 64 -17.48 -1.52 -5.73
CA TRP A 64 -16.76 -0.68 -4.78
C TRP A 64 -15.26 -0.95 -4.73
N SER A 65 -14.87 -2.20 -4.92
CA SER A 65 -13.49 -2.65 -4.90
C SER A 65 -13.31 -3.84 -5.86
N ASP A 66 -12.16 -3.92 -6.48
CA ASP A 66 -11.84 -4.98 -7.44
C ASP A 66 -10.42 -5.50 -7.19
N ALA A 67 -10.23 -6.81 -7.24
CA ALA A 67 -8.93 -7.44 -6.98
C ALA A 67 -7.83 -7.01 -7.97
N ARG A 68 -8.18 -6.52 -9.18
CA ARG A 68 -7.23 -5.96 -10.16
C ARG A 68 -6.52 -4.69 -9.67
N GLN A 69 -7.08 -3.98 -8.69
CA GLN A 69 -6.40 -2.85 -8.06
C GLN A 69 -5.07 -3.22 -7.39
N ALA A 70 -4.82 -4.51 -7.19
CA ALA A 70 -3.52 -5.02 -6.78
C ALA A 70 -2.39 -4.52 -7.68
N TYR A 71 -2.62 -4.51 -9.00
CA TYR A 71 -1.65 -3.99 -9.96
C TYR A 71 -1.51 -2.47 -9.87
N PHE A 72 -2.62 -1.76 -9.58
CA PHE A 72 -2.58 -0.30 -9.37
C PHE A 72 -1.71 0.06 -8.18
N SER A 73 -1.75 -0.73 -7.10
CA SER A 73 -0.89 -0.56 -5.93
C SER A 73 0.60 -0.62 -6.30
N ILE A 74 1.00 -1.57 -7.12
CA ILE A 74 2.40 -1.72 -7.57
C ILE A 74 2.82 -0.51 -8.41
N THR A 75 1.98 -0.11 -9.36
CA THR A 75 2.24 1.06 -10.22
C THR A 75 2.38 2.34 -9.41
N LEU A 76 1.51 2.55 -8.42
CA LEU A 76 1.61 3.70 -7.51
C LEU A 76 2.94 3.70 -6.74
N LEU A 77 3.41 2.54 -6.29
CA LEU A 77 4.71 2.42 -5.63
C LEU A 77 5.88 2.69 -6.57
N ASP A 78 5.77 2.31 -7.84
CA ASP A 78 6.78 2.66 -8.84
C ASP A 78 6.84 4.18 -9.06
N PHE A 79 5.70 4.85 -9.16
CA PHE A 79 5.67 6.32 -9.22
C PHE A 79 6.17 6.98 -7.94
N TYR A 80 5.92 6.38 -6.77
CA TYR A 80 6.55 6.83 -5.52
C TYR A 80 8.07 6.75 -5.61
N LYS A 81 8.64 5.64 -6.08
CA LYS A 81 10.09 5.48 -6.26
C LYS A 81 10.68 6.52 -7.22
N ILE A 82 9.98 6.80 -8.33
CA ILE A 82 10.43 7.75 -9.36
C ILE A 82 10.34 9.20 -8.86
N THR A 83 9.25 9.56 -8.19
CA THR A 83 8.90 10.96 -7.90
C THR A 83 9.18 11.40 -6.45
N GLY A 84 9.29 10.45 -5.51
CA GLY A 84 9.34 10.71 -4.08
C GLY A 84 8.01 11.21 -3.47
N ARG A 85 6.92 11.27 -4.25
CA ARG A 85 5.63 11.76 -3.74
C ARG A 85 5.00 10.77 -2.77
N ARG A 86 4.99 11.12 -1.49
CA ARG A 86 4.42 10.33 -0.40
C ARG A 86 2.96 9.91 -0.66
N GLU A 87 2.18 10.77 -1.29
CA GLU A 87 0.78 10.49 -1.62
C GLU A 87 0.61 9.19 -2.41
N TYR A 88 1.49 8.92 -3.39
CA TYR A 88 1.42 7.69 -4.17
C TYR A 88 1.66 6.44 -3.31
N PHE A 89 2.58 6.53 -2.34
CA PHE A 89 2.80 5.45 -1.39
C PHE A 89 1.57 5.19 -0.52
N GLU A 90 1.00 6.24 0.07
CA GLU A 90 -0.17 6.13 0.93
C GLU A 90 -1.36 5.54 0.18
N ARG A 91 -1.62 6.02 -1.03
CA ARG A 91 -2.69 5.52 -1.89
C ARG A 91 -2.48 4.07 -2.34
N ALA A 92 -1.24 3.67 -2.60
CA ALA A 92 -0.88 2.28 -2.91
C ALA A 92 -1.20 1.35 -1.74
N VAL A 93 -0.83 1.74 -0.52
CA VAL A 93 -1.11 0.97 0.68
C VAL A 93 -2.61 0.84 0.94
N GLU A 94 -3.38 1.92 0.77
CA GLU A 94 -4.84 1.85 0.96
C GLU A 94 -5.51 1.00 -0.13
N ALA A 95 -5.06 1.06 -1.39
CA ALA A 95 -5.53 0.17 -2.44
C ALA A 95 -5.25 -1.30 -2.12
N ALA A 96 -4.03 -1.61 -1.64
CA ALA A 96 -3.68 -2.95 -1.20
C ALA A 96 -4.53 -3.44 -0.01
N ARG A 97 -4.82 -2.57 0.94
CA ARG A 97 -5.68 -2.87 2.09
C ARG A 97 -7.13 -3.12 1.69
N SER A 98 -7.68 -2.32 0.79
CA SER A 98 -9.07 -2.47 0.38
C SER A 98 -9.34 -3.77 -0.36
N MET A 99 -8.30 -4.42 -0.93
CA MET A 99 -8.44 -5.75 -1.53
C MET A 99 -8.94 -6.81 -0.55
N TYR A 100 -8.66 -6.65 0.74
CA TYR A 100 -9.22 -7.57 1.74
C TYR A 100 -10.75 -7.51 1.81
N GLY A 101 -11.37 -6.45 1.31
CA GLY A 101 -12.81 -6.40 1.09
C GLY A 101 -13.31 -7.46 0.09
N CYS A 102 -12.47 -7.92 -0.83
CA CYS A 102 -12.81 -8.95 -1.81
C CYS A 102 -12.61 -10.40 -1.29
N TYR A 103 -12.08 -10.59 -0.08
CA TYR A 103 -11.91 -11.92 0.48
C TYR A 103 -13.22 -12.49 1.02
N GLU A 104 -13.42 -13.79 0.79
CA GLU A 104 -14.49 -14.55 1.42
C GLU A 104 -14.13 -14.83 2.89
N GLU A 105 -15.03 -14.51 3.79
CA GLU A 105 -14.81 -14.69 5.23
C GLU A 105 -14.53 -16.16 5.58
N GLY A 106 -13.54 -16.38 6.44
CA GLY A 106 -13.14 -17.72 6.87
C GLY A 106 -12.36 -18.54 5.84
N THR A 107 -12.02 -17.95 4.69
CA THR A 107 -11.27 -18.63 3.62
C THR A 107 -10.05 -17.80 3.20
N VAL A 108 -9.23 -18.36 2.30
CA VAL A 108 -8.13 -17.66 1.63
C VAL A 108 -8.52 -17.21 0.21
N ARG A 109 -9.79 -17.27 -0.14
CA ARG A 109 -10.26 -16.91 -1.48
C ARG A 109 -10.44 -15.40 -1.57
N CYS A 110 -9.88 -14.81 -2.61
CA CYS A 110 -10.16 -13.43 -3.00
C CYS A 110 -10.98 -13.45 -4.29
N TYR A 111 -12.21 -12.99 -4.19
CA TYR A 111 -13.09 -12.86 -5.36
C TYR A 111 -12.62 -11.72 -6.26
N GLU A 112 -13.21 -11.62 -7.44
CA GLU A 112 -12.89 -10.58 -8.41
C GLU A 112 -13.22 -9.20 -7.85
N ASN A 113 -14.42 -9.03 -7.30
CA ASN A 113 -14.86 -7.75 -6.81
C ASN A 113 -15.70 -7.86 -5.53
N TYR A 114 -15.90 -6.71 -4.91
CA TYR A 114 -16.85 -6.49 -3.82
C TYR A 114 -17.79 -5.36 -4.19
N GLY A 115 -19.08 -5.59 -3.92
CA GLY A 115 -20.10 -4.58 -4.11
C GLY A 115 -20.57 -4.41 -5.54
N HIS A 116 -20.53 -5.47 -6.34
CA HIS A 116 -21.07 -5.46 -7.68
C HIS A 116 -22.53 -4.94 -7.67
N SER A 117 -22.83 -4.01 -8.58
CA SER A 117 -24.13 -3.33 -8.64
C SER A 117 -24.55 -2.66 -7.33
N GLY A 118 -23.59 -2.27 -6.49
CA GLY A 118 -23.80 -1.60 -5.22
C GLY A 118 -24.22 -2.54 -4.07
N SER A 119 -24.12 -3.87 -4.26
CA SER A 119 -24.40 -4.85 -3.19
C SER A 119 -23.34 -4.81 -2.09
N ASP A 120 -23.64 -5.45 -0.95
CA ASP A 120 -22.70 -5.67 0.16
C ASP A 120 -22.17 -7.11 0.15
N GLU A 121 -21.75 -7.60 -1.02
CA GLU A 121 -21.34 -8.97 -1.24
C GLU A 121 -20.06 -9.05 -2.08
N VAL A 122 -19.30 -10.14 -1.87
CA VAL A 122 -18.19 -10.50 -2.75
C VAL A 122 -18.71 -11.28 -3.94
N THR A 123 -18.28 -10.91 -5.13
CA THR A 123 -18.73 -11.55 -6.39
C THR A 123 -17.59 -11.66 -7.39
N GLY A 124 -17.82 -12.42 -8.45
CA GLY A 124 -16.94 -12.49 -9.59
C GLY A 124 -17.47 -13.42 -10.65
N VAL A 125 -17.27 -13.07 -11.91
CA VAL A 125 -17.78 -13.82 -13.07
C VAL A 125 -17.27 -15.27 -13.06
N THR A 126 -16.07 -15.50 -12.57
CA THR A 126 -15.46 -16.82 -12.52
C THR A 126 -15.58 -17.54 -11.18
N GLY A 127 -16.09 -16.86 -10.15
CA GLY A 127 -16.26 -17.42 -8.79
C GLY A 127 -14.96 -17.92 -8.15
N ILE A 128 -13.84 -17.82 -8.82
CA ILE A 128 -12.60 -18.49 -8.46
C ILE A 128 -11.42 -17.52 -8.64
N SER A 129 -10.81 -17.19 -7.55
CA SER A 129 -9.36 -17.24 -7.28
C SER A 129 -8.35 -16.53 -8.21
N TRP A 130 -8.68 -15.95 -9.37
CA TRP A 130 -7.68 -15.12 -10.03
C TRP A 130 -7.40 -13.85 -9.23
N GLY A 131 -8.40 -13.35 -8.51
CA GLY A 131 -8.24 -12.31 -7.52
C GLY A 131 -7.27 -12.71 -6.40
N THR A 132 -7.29 -13.98 -5.97
CA THR A 132 -6.34 -14.51 -4.97
C THR A 132 -4.90 -14.40 -5.47
N GLY A 133 -4.62 -14.81 -6.69
CA GLY A 133 -3.28 -14.73 -7.27
C GLY A 133 -2.77 -13.31 -7.39
N SER A 134 -3.58 -12.38 -7.89
CA SER A 134 -3.19 -10.98 -8.05
C SER A 134 -2.96 -10.29 -6.70
N SER A 135 -3.85 -10.50 -5.72
CA SER A 135 -3.75 -9.91 -4.39
C SER A 135 -2.52 -10.43 -3.63
N MET A 136 -2.31 -11.74 -3.62
CA MET A 136 -1.14 -12.33 -2.96
C MET A 136 0.17 -11.87 -3.57
N THR A 137 0.24 -11.76 -4.91
CA THR A 137 1.44 -11.27 -5.59
C THR A 137 1.74 -9.83 -5.21
N SER A 138 0.76 -8.93 -5.25
CA SER A 138 0.98 -7.53 -4.91
C SER A 138 1.33 -7.32 -3.45
N LEU A 139 0.64 -7.99 -2.53
CA LEU A 139 0.97 -7.94 -1.11
C LEU A 139 2.38 -8.45 -0.82
N SER A 140 2.78 -9.56 -1.46
CA SER A 140 4.15 -10.09 -1.35
C SER A 140 5.19 -9.07 -1.82
N ILE A 141 4.98 -8.44 -2.98
CA ILE A 141 5.88 -7.41 -3.52
C ILE A 141 5.96 -6.20 -2.57
N ILE A 142 4.82 -5.75 -2.03
CA ILE A 142 4.80 -4.62 -1.11
C ILE A 142 5.56 -4.97 0.18
N GLN A 143 5.28 -6.11 0.79
CA GLN A 143 5.93 -6.53 2.03
C GLN A 143 7.43 -6.79 1.85
N GLN A 144 7.85 -7.36 0.72
CA GLN A 144 9.27 -7.57 0.43
C GLN A 144 10.04 -6.25 0.38
N ASN A 145 9.48 -5.22 -0.25
CA ASN A 145 10.15 -3.94 -0.46
C ASN A 145 10.00 -2.96 0.71
N TYR A 146 8.85 -2.97 1.39
CA TYR A 146 8.48 -1.95 2.38
C TYR A 146 8.19 -2.50 3.78
N GLY A 147 8.24 -3.83 3.95
CA GLY A 147 7.94 -4.47 5.23
C GLY A 147 6.46 -4.39 5.63
N ASP A 148 6.20 -4.61 6.89
CA ASP A 148 4.89 -4.43 7.52
C ASP A 148 4.69 -2.99 8.00
N LEU A 149 5.80 -2.32 8.34
CA LEU A 149 5.87 -0.90 8.65
C LEU A 149 6.99 -0.28 7.83
N PHE A 150 6.71 0.85 7.22
CA PHE A 150 7.68 1.65 6.48
C PHE A 150 7.87 3.01 7.12
N ILE A 151 9.11 3.41 7.36
CA ILE A 151 9.48 4.69 7.98
C ILE A 151 10.52 5.37 7.10
N ASP A 152 10.20 6.55 6.59
CA ASP A 152 11.14 7.42 5.90
C ASP A 152 11.77 8.40 6.90
N ILE A 153 13.05 8.23 7.17
CA ILE A 153 13.77 9.01 8.18
C ILE A 153 14.02 10.44 7.67
N LYS A 154 14.35 10.60 6.41
CA LYS A 154 14.63 11.90 5.81
C LYS A 154 13.38 12.77 5.77
N GLU A 155 12.30 12.23 5.29
CA GLU A 155 11.02 12.94 5.13
C GLU A 155 10.16 12.90 6.42
N LYS A 156 10.63 12.21 7.47
CA LYS A 156 10.03 12.14 8.81
C LYS A 156 8.57 11.70 8.81
N TRP A 157 8.28 10.60 8.14
CA TRP A 157 6.95 9.99 8.15
C TRP A 157 7.04 8.47 8.19
N GLY A 158 5.93 7.83 8.46
CA GLY A 158 5.81 6.36 8.43
C GLY A 158 4.39 5.91 8.15
N LYS A 159 4.28 4.73 7.60
CA LYS A 159 2.99 4.08 7.28
C LYS A 159 3.07 2.60 7.57
N ALA A 160 2.04 2.08 8.22
CA ALA A 160 1.85 0.64 8.28
C ALA A 160 1.33 0.15 6.94
N VAL A 161 1.91 -0.93 6.42
CA VAL A 161 1.56 -1.51 5.12
C VAL A 161 0.42 -2.51 5.26
N ASN A 162 0.45 -3.31 6.34
CA ASN A 162 -0.62 -4.25 6.67
C ASN A 162 -1.68 -3.64 7.61
N PHE A 163 -2.43 -4.45 8.37
CA PHE A 163 -3.49 -4.00 9.28
C PHE A 163 -3.00 -3.42 10.62
N LEU A 164 -1.73 -3.05 10.71
CA LEU A 164 -1.23 -2.34 11.87
C LEU A 164 -1.45 -0.83 11.74
N TRP A 165 -1.31 -0.11 12.85
CA TRP A 165 -1.23 1.34 12.87
C TRP A 165 0.04 1.80 13.56
N ILE A 166 0.61 2.90 13.06
CA ILE A 166 1.68 3.66 13.71
C ILE A 166 1.02 4.85 14.38
N GLU A 167 1.28 5.00 15.68
CA GLU A 167 0.86 6.18 16.43
C GLU A 167 2.08 6.85 17.08
N ASN A 168 1.93 8.12 17.44
CA ASN A 168 2.94 8.89 18.16
C ASN A 168 4.34 8.87 17.53
N LEU A 169 4.42 8.73 16.18
CA LEU A 169 5.71 8.74 15.48
C LEU A 169 6.42 10.09 15.68
N LYS A 170 7.62 10.04 16.25
CA LYS A 170 8.45 11.22 16.56
C LYS A 170 9.89 10.98 16.13
N PHE A 171 10.50 12.04 15.62
CA PHE A 171 11.92 12.11 15.27
C PHE A 171 12.57 13.21 16.12
N THR A 172 13.37 12.85 17.11
CA THR A 172 13.99 13.78 18.05
C THR A 172 15.50 13.56 18.06
N GLY A 173 16.25 14.44 17.38
CA GLY A 173 17.67 14.19 17.13
C GLY A 173 17.84 12.87 16.37
N ASN A 174 18.63 11.96 16.94
CA ASN A 174 18.87 10.63 16.38
C ASN A 174 17.92 9.56 16.97
N LYS A 175 16.87 9.94 17.66
CA LYS A 175 15.89 9.01 18.22
C LYS A 175 14.64 8.97 17.36
N ILE A 176 14.19 7.76 17.01
CA ILE A 176 12.93 7.49 16.33
C ILE A 176 12.05 6.71 17.30
N SER A 177 10.91 7.28 17.67
CA SER A 177 9.99 6.64 18.61
C SER A 177 8.57 6.58 18.05
N PHE A 178 7.87 5.48 18.25
CA PHE A 178 6.50 5.29 17.82
C PHE A 178 5.81 4.15 18.58
N ASP A 179 4.49 4.15 18.52
CA ASP A 179 3.67 3.08 19.05
C ASP A 179 3.09 2.25 17.91
N ILE A 180 3.01 0.93 18.11
CA ILE A 180 2.34 0.01 17.18
C ILE A 180 1.04 -0.44 17.83
N LYS A 181 -0.06 -0.25 17.10
CA LYS A 181 -1.37 -0.78 17.47
C LYS A 181 -1.83 -1.86 16.51
N GLN A 182 -2.48 -2.86 17.07
CA GLN A 182 -3.14 -3.94 16.35
C GLN A 182 -4.65 -3.85 16.53
N PRO A 183 -5.46 -4.02 15.48
CA PRO A 183 -6.92 -4.12 15.61
C PRO A 183 -7.33 -5.41 16.33
N VAL A 184 -6.55 -6.48 16.13
CA VAL A 184 -6.76 -7.78 16.73
C VAL A 184 -5.44 -8.21 17.37
N LYS A 185 -5.48 -8.67 18.62
CA LYS A 185 -4.29 -9.15 19.32
C LYS A 185 -3.81 -10.47 18.73
N ILE A 186 -2.80 -10.42 17.89
CA ILE A 186 -2.15 -11.58 17.28
C ILE A 186 -0.66 -11.49 17.58
N LYS A 187 -0.10 -12.57 18.14
CA LYS A 187 1.36 -12.67 18.29
C LYS A 187 1.97 -12.86 16.90
N MET A 188 2.80 -11.92 16.49
CA MET A 188 3.44 -12.00 15.18
C MET A 188 4.81 -11.33 15.19
N GLU A 189 5.68 -11.77 14.30
CA GLU A 189 6.90 -11.06 13.97
C GLU A 189 6.63 -10.16 12.76
N ILE A 190 7.01 -8.92 12.86
CA ILE A 190 6.85 -7.93 11.80
C ILE A 190 8.21 -7.44 11.31
N LYS A 191 8.26 -7.07 10.04
CA LYS A 191 9.39 -6.42 9.41
C LYS A 191 9.15 -4.91 9.35
N ILE A 192 10.08 -4.13 9.90
CA ILE A 192 10.05 -2.66 9.84
C ILE A 192 11.19 -2.22 8.95
N VAL A 193 10.88 -1.48 7.90
CA VAL A 193 11.84 -0.94 6.94
C VAL A 193 12.03 0.55 7.20
N PHE A 194 13.28 0.95 7.40
CA PHE A 194 13.72 2.33 7.54
C PHE A 194 14.40 2.78 6.25
N ASN A 195 13.83 3.77 5.62
CA ASN A 195 14.33 4.34 4.37
C ASN A 195 15.08 5.65 4.62
N ASN A 196 16.05 5.94 3.77
CA ASN A 196 16.81 7.18 3.77
C ASN A 196 17.49 7.54 5.13
N PRO A 197 18.09 6.61 5.88
CA PRO A 197 18.90 6.99 7.02
C PRO A 197 20.14 7.76 6.54
N MET A 198 20.53 8.79 7.28
CA MET A 198 21.77 9.50 6.94
C MET A 198 22.98 8.58 7.13
N PRO A 199 23.91 8.53 6.18
CA PRO A 199 25.11 7.69 6.29
C PRO A 199 25.90 7.97 7.57
N ALA A 200 26.36 6.90 8.22
CA ALA A 200 27.15 6.93 9.46
C ALA A 200 26.44 7.57 10.70
N VAL A 201 25.18 7.95 10.60
CA VAL A 201 24.39 8.38 11.75
C VAL A 201 23.81 7.15 12.46
N LYS A 202 23.99 7.09 13.77
CA LYS A 202 23.37 6.08 14.62
C LYS A 202 22.00 6.57 15.07
N TYR A 203 20.98 5.75 14.89
CA TYR A 203 19.62 6.04 15.33
C TYR A 203 19.18 5.06 16.41
N ASP A 204 18.65 5.57 17.51
CA ASP A 204 17.98 4.77 18.52
C ASP A 204 16.50 4.61 18.15
N VAL A 205 16.04 3.38 18.02
CA VAL A 205 14.64 3.06 17.70
C VAL A 205 13.91 2.58 18.93
N GLU A 206 12.87 3.30 19.31
CA GLU A 206 12.02 2.99 20.44
C GLU A 206 10.60 2.65 19.97
N ILE A 207 10.09 1.51 20.38
CA ILE A 207 8.74 1.02 20.04
C ILE A 207 7.99 0.76 21.35
N ASN A 208 6.78 1.32 21.48
CA ASN A 208 5.95 1.18 22.68
C ASN A 208 6.72 1.53 23.96
N GLY A 209 7.54 2.60 23.94
CA GLY A 209 8.33 3.07 25.07
C GLY A 209 9.57 2.25 25.41
N LYS A 210 9.97 1.29 24.56
CA LYS A 210 11.16 0.44 24.79
C LYS A 210 12.16 0.60 23.64
N LEU A 211 13.44 0.79 23.98
CA LEU A 211 14.53 0.73 23.00
C LEU A 211 14.61 -0.69 22.43
N VAL A 212 14.48 -0.84 21.13
CA VAL A 212 14.45 -2.14 20.45
C VAL A 212 15.60 -2.34 19.49
N ALA A 213 16.18 -1.28 18.97
CA ALA A 213 17.30 -1.36 18.04
C ALA A 213 18.13 -0.08 18.02
N GLU A 214 19.38 -0.24 17.61
CA GLU A 214 20.27 0.84 17.18
C GLU A 214 20.57 0.64 15.69
N LEU A 215 20.26 1.62 14.86
CA LEU A 215 20.48 1.55 13.42
C LEU A 215 21.71 2.38 13.04
N ILE A 216 22.63 1.77 12.31
CA ILE A 216 23.72 2.47 11.61
C ILE A 216 23.66 2.02 10.17
N SER A 217 23.39 2.91 9.23
CA SER A 217 23.18 2.49 7.86
C SER A 217 23.68 3.49 6.82
N ASN A 218 24.12 2.95 5.71
CA ASN A 218 24.41 3.67 4.47
C ASN A 218 23.32 3.45 3.40
N GLY A 219 22.11 3.01 3.82
CA GLY A 219 20.99 2.71 2.95
C GLY A 219 19.77 2.24 3.72
N PRO A 220 18.74 1.72 3.05
CA PRO A 220 17.58 1.15 3.72
C PRO A 220 17.99 0.07 4.72
N THR A 221 17.42 0.14 5.91
CA THR A 221 17.71 -0.81 7.00
C THR A 221 16.41 -1.43 7.47
N GLU A 222 16.46 -2.69 7.86
CA GLU A 222 15.28 -3.40 8.38
C GLU A 222 15.54 -3.99 9.76
N ILE A 223 14.51 -4.01 10.57
CA ILE A 223 14.48 -4.73 11.83
C ILE A 223 13.29 -5.67 11.88
N LYS A 224 13.45 -6.78 12.62
CA LYS A 224 12.35 -7.66 12.96
C LYS A 224 11.90 -7.38 14.39
N TYR A 225 10.61 -7.23 14.59
CA TYR A 225 10.04 -6.94 15.89
C TYR A 225 8.89 -7.90 16.21
N LYS A 226 8.92 -8.50 17.41
CA LYS A 226 7.85 -9.40 17.88
C LYS A 226 6.81 -8.62 18.65
N ILE A 227 5.59 -8.63 18.15
CA ILE A 227 4.43 -8.09 18.83
C ILE A 227 3.85 -9.20 19.72
N ALA A 228 3.62 -8.86 20.98
CA ALA A 228 3.15 -9.78 22.01
C ALA A 228 1.64 -9.75 22.19
#